data_bea8f8d867f5e186481200042b577766
#
_entry.id   bea8f8d867f5e186481200042b577766
#
_cell.length_a   1.000
_cell.length_b   1.000
_cell.length_c   1.000
_cell.angle_alpha   90.00
_cell.angle_beta   90.00
_cell.angle_gamma   90.00
#
_symmetry.space_group_name_H-M   'P 1'
#
loop_
_entity.id
_entity.type
_entity.pdbx_description
1 polymer ?
#
loop_
_entity_poly.entity_id
_entity_poly.type
_entity_poly.pdbx_seq_one_letter_code
_entity_poly.pdbx_strand_id
1 'polypeptide(L)'
;MKKAFLLIMCVCVAMVAVTTGCTSKKVDADDSINTDSTEADEADTVDSVDSATEVIAATPMPKAADQLFDDFFFNFIANKKLQRNRVKFPLPVVNGTKTTKLTRDAWKMDYFFRKQGYYTLIFDNEAQMKYPKSTDLDSVIVEKIRLKKGTIEQYWFDHQDGSWKLNQIRTISFKDSYNAAFLDFLHRFFASGGKGYVKSTLAYTGPDPNGEETATVNTTIPAEEWASFLPEIPHDMIYNILYGQKYTETDHKIVTFRGLSNGAETQLVFKAHGKSWRLEKIIAY
;
A
#
# COMPACT_ATOMS: atom_id res chain seq x y z
N MET A 1 4.24 -25.90 28.22
CA MET A 1 2.85 -26.19 27.89
C MET A 1 2.62 -25.87 26.41
N LYS A 2 3.07 -26.78 25.52
CA LYS A 2 3.08 -26.60 24.04
C LYS A 2 2.31 -27.74 23.37
N LYS A 3 1.00 -27.91 23.60
CA LYS A 3 0.20 -28.95 22.90
C LYS A 3 -1.31 -28.70 22.86
N ALA A 4 -1.80 -27.49 23.02
CA ALA A 4 -3.25 -27.20 23.01
C ALA A 4 -3.76 -26.36 21.82
N PHE A 5 -2.91 -25.93 20.89
CA PHE A 5 -3.33 -24.99 19.80
C PHE A 5 -3.56 -25.65 18.44
N LEU A 6 -3.55 -26.98 18.34
CA LEU A 6 -3.66 -27.67 17.05
C LEU A 6 -4.96 -28.46 16.86
N LEU A 7 -6.04 -28.16 17.57
CA LEU A 7 -7.24 -29.01 17.54
C LEU A 7 -8.57 -28.29 17.29
N ILE A 8 -8.56 -27.03 16.84
CA ILE A 8 -9.80 -26.28 16.53
C ILE A 8 -9.99 -25.97 15.03
N MET A 9 -9.13 -26.45 14.15
CA MET A 9 -9.22 -26.16 12.71
C MET A 9 -9.68 -27.35 11.83
N CYS A 10 -10.35 -28.37 12.36
CA CYS A 10 -10.78 -29.56 11.60
C CYS A 10 -12.26 -29.93 11.72
N VAL A 11 -13.18 -29.02 12.00
CA VAL A 11 -14.62 -29.34 12.02
C VAL A 11 -15.43 -28.26 11.31
N CYS A 12 -15.31 -28.12 10.01
CA CYS A 12 -16.30 -27.42 9.16
C CYS A 12 -16.12 -27.74 7.67
N VAL A 13 -15.91 -29.04 7.31
CA VAL A 13 -16.09 -29.48 5.92
C VAL A 13 -16.76 -30.84 5.94
N ALA A 14 -18.08 -30.85 6.10
CA ALA A 14 -18.96 -31.95 5.64
C ALA A 14 -20.41 -31.46 5.77
N MET A 15 -21.04 -31.15 4.69
CA MET A 15 -22.45 -31.21 4.28
C MET A 15 -22.69 -30.05 3.30
N VAL A 16 -22.86 -30.35 2.05
CA VAL A 16 -24.12 -30.60 1.34
C VAL A 16 -23.78 -31.06 -0.07
N ALA A 17 -24.04 -32.33 -0.33
CA ALA A 17 -24.24 -32.87 -1.67
C ALA A 17 -25.64 -33.43 -1.73
N VAL A 18 -26.58 -32.82 -2.44
CA VAL A 18 -27.79 -33.43 -3.04
C VAL A 18 -28.21 -32.54 -4.22
N THR A 19 -27.94 -33.01 -5.43
CA THR A 19 -28.76 -33.53 -6.52
C THR A 19 -29.83 -32.64 -7.12
N THR A 20 -29.79 -32.46 -8.42
CA THR A 20 -30.71 -32.86 -9.47
C THR A 20 -30.17 -32.29 -10.77
N GLY A 21 -29.85 -32.94 -11.84
CA GLY A 21 -30.48 -34.02 -12.59
C GLY A 21 -31.38 -33.47 -13.70
N CYS A 22 -30.94 -33.55 -14.96
CA CYS A 22 -31.71 -33.88 -16.17
C CYS A 22 -30.97 -33.37 -17.42
N THR A 23 -30.50 -34.25 -18.15
CA THR A 23 -30.82 -35.03 -19.36
C THR A 23 -30.50 -34.38 -20.70
N SER A 24 -29.54 -35.00 -21.32
CA SER A 24 -29.46 -35.62 -22.67
C SER A 24 -29.65 -34.77 -23.94
N LYS A 25 -28.63 -34.81 -24.81
CA LYS A 25 -28.68 -35.57 -26.07
C LYS A 25 -27.29 -35.69 -26.70
N LYS A 26 -26.94 -36.93 -27.01
CA LYS A 26 -25.87 -37.39 -27.89
C LYS A 26 -26.18 -37.01 -29.34
N VAL A 27 -25.17 -36.72 -30.13
CA VAL A 27 -25.00 -37.21 -31.53
C VAL A 27 -23.49 -37.35 -31.77
N ASP A 28 -23.17 -38.50 -32.36
CA ASP A 28 -21.85 -39.09 -32.59
C ASP A 28 -21.09 -38.52 -33.80
N ALA A 29 -19.77 -38.81 -33.77
CA ALA A 29 -18.81 -39.17 -34.83
C ALA A 29 -18.40 -38.08 -35.85
N ASP A 30 -17.18 -37.88 -36.19
CA ASP A 30 -16.07 -38.71 -36.60
C ASP A 30 -14.86 -37.86 -36.99
N ASP A 31 -13.70 -38.33 -36.61
CA ASP A 31 -12.40 -38.40 -37.29
C ASP A 31 -11.69 -37.20 -37.91
N SER A 32 -10.45 -37.15 -37.52
CA SER A 32 -9.16 -37.00 -38.21
C SER A 32 -8.29 -35.80 -37.81
N ILE A 33 -7.23 -36.21 -37.15
CA ILE A 33 -5.83 -35.75 -37.10
C ILE A 33 -5.47 -34.57 -38.05
N ASN A 34 -4.93 -33.46 -37.49
CA ASN A 34 -3.62 -32.97 -37.92
C ASN A 34 -2.94 -32.08 -36.86
N THR A 35 -1.68 -32.40 -36.64
CA THR A 35 -0.69 -31.70 -35.83
C THR A 35 -0.27 -30.42 -36.53
N ASP A 36 -0.35 -29.25 -35.89
CA ASP A 36 0.63 -28.18 -36.10
C ASP A 36 0.73 -27.29 -34.85
N SER A 37 1.96 -27.11 -34.42
CA SER A 37 2.37 -26.30 -33.30
C SER A 37 2.39 -24.84 -33.68
N THR A 38 1.58 -24.04 -32.99
CA THR A 38 1.78 -22.59 -32.92
C THR A 38 1.54 -22.12 -31.50
N GLU A 39 2.49 -21.35 -31.02
CA GLU A 39 2.57 -20.74 -29.71
C GLU A 39 1.27 -20.01 -29.37
N ALA A 40 0.63 -20.44 -28.27
CA ALA A 40 -0.56 -19.76 -27.77
C ALA A 40 -0.10 -18.58 -26.91
N ASP A 41 -0.41 -17.38 -27.38
CA ASP A 41 -0.51 -16.15 -26.59
C ASP A 41 -1.31 -16.43 -25.33
N GLU A 42 -0.73 -16.10 -24.18
CA GLU A 42 -1.43 -16.11 -22.89
C GLU A 42 -2.61 -15.12 -22.98
N ALA A 43 -3.78 -15.62 -23.22
CA ALA A 43 -5.02 -14.86 -23.10
C ALA A 43 -5.18 -14.42 -21.63
N ASP A 44 -5.13 -13.10 -21.46
CA ASP A 44 -5.47 -12.36 -20.26
C ASP A 44 -6.83 -12.86 -19.73
N THR A 45 -6.79 -13.68 -18.66
CA THR A 45 -8.00 -14.17 -18.01
C THR A 45 -8.72 -12.94 -17.46
N VAL A 46 -9.85 -12.62 -18.04
CA VAL A 46 -10.79 -11.60 -17.57
C VAL A 46 -11.22 -11.99 -16.17
N ASP A 47 -10.60 -11.34 -15.18
CA ASP A 47 -10.93 -11.43 -13.78
C ASP A 47 -12.41 -11.05 -13.64
N SER A 48 -13.23 -11.93 -13.10
CA SER A 48 -14.65 -11.68 -12.86
C SER A 48 -14.76 -10.54 -11.86
N VAL A 49 -14.99 -9.34 -12.37
CA VAL A 49 -15.18 -8.13 -11.56
C VAL A 49 -16.40 -8.35 -10.71
N ASP A 50 -16.21 -8.40 -9.39
CA ASP A 50 -17.28 -8.51 -8.41
C ASP A 50 -18.29 -7.37 -8.64
N SER A 51 -19.58 -7.69 -8.75
CA SER A 51 -20.66 -6.75 -9.06
C SER A 51 -20.69 -5.53 -8.12
N ALA A 52 -20.25 -5.69 -6.87
CA ALA A 52 -20.10 -4.60 -5.91
C ALA A 52 -19.01 -3.60 -6.33
N THR A 53 -17.92 -4.07 -6.94
CA THR A 53 -16.84 -3.22 -7.46
C THR A 53 -17.31 -2.40 -8.66
N GLU A 54 -18.18 -2.94 -9.51
CA GLU A 54 -18.77 -2.21 -10.65
C GLU A 54 -19.73 -1.12 -10.18
N VAL A 55 -20.55 -1.38 -9.16
CA VAL A 55 -21.47 -0.37 -8.59
C VAL A 55 -20.67 0.78 -7.97
N ILE A 56 -19.64 0.51 -7.22
CA ILE A 56 -18.74 1.54 -6.65
C ILE A 56 -18.07 2.36 -7.77
N ALA A 57 -17.61 1.70 -8.85
CA ALA A 57 -16.99 2.38 -9.98
C ALA A 57 -17.97 3.25 -10.79
N ALA A 58 -19.26 2.94 -10.79
CA ALA A 58 -20.32 3.70 -11.47
C ALA A 58 -20.85 4.89 -10.65
N THR A 59 -20.70 4.86 -9.32
CA THR A 59 -21.19 5.92 -8.43
C THR A 59 -20.29 7.17 -8.54
N PRO A 60 -20.87 8.37 -8.83
CA PRO A 60 -20.08 9.60 -8.83
C PRO A 60 -19.52 9.88 -7.44
N MET A 61 -18.25 10.26 -7.37
CA MET A 61 -17.62 10.67 -6.11
C MET A 61 -18.36 11.91 -5.55
N PRO A 62 -18.75 11.91 -4.27
CA PRO A 62 -19.35 13.08 -3.63
C PRO A 62 -18.39 14.27 -3.68
N LYS A 63 -18.91 15.49 -3.86
CA LYS A 63 -18.07 16.72 -3.84
C LYS A 63 -17.31 16.90 -2.52
N ALA A 64 -17.89 16.45 -1.41
CA ALA A 64 -17.25 16.47 -0.10
C ALA A 64 -15.96 15.62 -0.04
N ALA A 65 -15.84 14.60 -0.87
CA ALA A 65 -14.63 13.76 -0.92
C ALA A 65 -13.41 14.47 -1.54
N ASP A 66 -13.57 15.63 -2.17
CA ASP A 66 -12.44 16.47 -2.58
C ASP A 66 -11.91 17.35 -1.44
N GLN A 67 -12.56 17.44 -0.28
CA GLN A 67 -12.12 18.26 0.85
C GLN A 67 -10.85 17.69 1.52
N LEU A 68 -10.79 16.37 1.67
CA LEU A 68 -9.62 15.67 2.18
C LEU A 68 -8.92 14.93 1.04
N PHE A 69 -7.60 15.05 0.99
CA PHE A 69 -6.84 14.35 -0.05
C PHE A 69 -7.02 12.83 0.04
N ASP A 70 -7.04 12.26 1.24
CA ASP A 70 -7.18 10.80 1.43
C ASP A 70 -8.51 10.30 0.88
N ASP A 71 -9.62 10.99 1.16
CA ASP A 71 -10.95 10.62 0.65
C ASP A 71 -10.99 10.65 -0.89
N PHE A 72 -10.42 11.69 -1.49
CA PHE A 72 -10.24 11.74 -2.94
C PHE A 72 -9.37 10.60 -3.44
N PHE A 73 -8.20 10.38 -2.82
CA PHE A 73 -7.20 9.45 -3.33
C PHE A 73 -7.66 8.00 -3.28
N PHE A 74 -8.38 7.58 -2.22
CA PHE A 74 -8.99 6.25 -2.16
C PHE A 74 -10.01 6.02 -3.28
N ASN A 75 -10.83 7.01 -3.61
CA ASN A 75 -11.73 6.95 -4.76
C ASN A 75 -10.95 6.90 -6.08
N PHE A 76 -9.88 7.71 -6.21
CA PHE A 76 -9.04 7.79 -7.40
C PHE A 76 -8.38 6.44 -7.74
N ILE A 77 -7.82 5.73 -6.75
CA ILE A 77 -7.17 4.42 -6.97
C ILE A 77 -8.16 3.28 -7.16
N ALA A 78 -9.43 3.47 -6.83
CA ALA A 78 -10.49 2.48 -6.99
C ALA A 78 -11.23 2.59 -8.32
N ASN A 79 -11.21 3.74 -9.00
CA ASN A 79 -12.11 4.05 -10.10
C ASN A 79 -11.36 4.49 -11.36
N LYS A 80 -11.36 3.63 -12.40
CA LYS A 80 -10.69 3.88 -13.69
C LYS A 80 -11.20 5.14 -14.40
N LYS A 81 -12.51 5.39 -14.36
CA LYS A 81 -13.13 6.57 -15.00
C LYS A 81 -12.72 7.84 -14.25
N LEU A 82 -12.72 7.80 -12.91
CA LEU A 82 -12.28 8.92 -12.08
C LEU A 82 -10.81 9.25 -12.35
N GLN A 83 -9.90 8.24 -12.39
CA GLN A 83 -8.50 8.47 -12.72
C GLN A 83 -8.35 9.22 -14.04
N ARG A 84 -8.99 8.74 -15.12
CA ARG A 84 -8.90 9.40 -16.45
C ARG A 84 -9.44 10.83 -16.44
N ASN A 85 -10.39 11.16 -15.58
CA ASN A 85 -10.97 12.50 -15.48
C ASN A 85 -10.17 13.44 -14.56
N ARG A 86 -9.42 12.88 -13.60
CA ARG A 86 -8.65 13.62 -12.62
C ARG A 86 -7.15 13.70 -12.98
N VAL A 87 -6.74 13.18 -14.13
CA VAL A 87 -5.40 13.37 -14.68
C VAL A 87 -5.43 14.49 -15.73
N LYS A 88 -4.52 15.46 -15.61
CA LYS A 88 -4.33 16.53 -16.59
C LYS A 88 -3.53 15.99 -17.78
N PHE A 89 -4.19 15.83 -18.91
CA PHE A 89 -3.53 15.38 -20.15
C PHE A 89 -3.24 16.54 -21.10
N PRO A 90 -2.11 16.47 -21.85
CA PRO A 90 -1.06 15.46 -21.79
C PRO A 90 -0.25 15.56 -20.49
N LEU A 91 -0.12 14.43 -19.75
CA LEU A 91 0.55 14.38 -18.45
C LEU A 91 2.08 14.39 -18.64
N PRO A 92 2.82 15.35 -18.05
CA PRO A 92 4.27 15.33 -18.03
C PRO A 92 4.80 14.17 -17.19
N VAL A 93 5.70 13.37 -17.79
CA VAL A 93 6.44 12.31 -17.10
C VAL A 93 7.94 12.63 -17.18
N VAL A 94 8.53 12.98 -16.03
CA VAL A 94 9.91 13.44 -15.90
C VAL A 94 10.78 12.33 -15.32
N ASN A 95 11.85 11.98 -16.03
CA ASN A 95 12.85 11.03 -15.57
C ASN A 95 14.25 11.63 -15.80
N GLY A 96 14.90 12.07 -14.73
CA GLY A 96 16.11 12.87 -14.79
C GLY A 96 15.88 14.16 -15.59
N THR A 97 16.64 14.32 -16.67
CA THR A 97 16.52 15.48 -17.59
C THR A 97 15.51 15.27 -18.71
N LYS A 98 14.98 14.06 -18.89
CA LYS A 98 14.06 13.71 -19.96
C LYS A 98 12.61 13.92 -19.52
N THR A 99 11.85 14.69 -20.28
CA THR A 99 10.40 14.83 -20.11
C THR A 99 9.67 14.24 -21.32
N THR A 100 8.71 13.36 -21.04
CA THR A 100 7.78 12.82 -22.03
C THR A 100 6.36 13.24 -21.69
N LYS A 101 5.45 13.19 -22.65
CA LYS A 101 4.03 13.54 -22.46
C LYS A 101 3.17 12.29 -22.63
N LEU A 102 2.48 11.88 -21.58
CA LEU A 102 1.55 10.77 -21.62
C LEU A 102 0.16 11.26 -22.04
N THR A 103 -0.38 10.68 -23.09
CA THR A 103 -1.73 11.01 -23.59
C THR A 103 -2.82 10.27 -22.82
N ARG A 104 -4.06 10.73 -22.95
CA ARG A 104 -5.23 10.11 -22.30
C ARG A 104 -5.41 8.64 -22.70
N ASP A 105 -5.12 8.29 -23.94
CA ASP A 105 -5.31 6.92 -24.46
C ASP A 105 -4.19 5.98 -24.02
N ALA A 106 -2.98 6.53 -23.78
CA ALA A 106 -1.84 5.79 -23.25
C ALA A 106 -1.89 5.61 -21.72
N TRP A 107 -2.81 6.30 -21.03
CA TRP A 107 -2.97 6.16 -19.58
C TRP A 107 -3.51 4.79 -19.23
N LYS A 108 -2.74 4.04 -18.43
CA LYS A 108 -3.18 2.80 -17.79
C LYS A 108 -3.55 3.09 -16.35
N MET A 109 -4.63 2.44 -15.87
CA MET A 109 -5.03 2.56 -14.46
C MET A 109 -3.91 2.14 -13.54
N ASP A 110 -3.60 2.98 -12.56
CA ASP A 110 -2.66 2.67 -11.49
C ASP A 110 -3.42 2.33 -10.21
N TYR A 111 -3.19 1.15 -9.69
CA TYR A 111 -3.85 0.66 -8.47
C TYR A 111 -3.12 1.07 -7.20
N PHE A 112 -1.92 1.66 -7.33
CA PHE A 112 -1.08 2.06 -6.21
C PHE A 112 -0.97 0.91 -5.18
N PHE A 113 -1.18 1.23 -3.91
CA PHE A 113 -1.09 0.27 -2.80
C PHE A 113 -2.33 -0.64 -2.63
N ARG A 114 -3.37 -0.47 -3.44
CA ARG A 114 -4.62 -1.22 -3.26
C ARG A 114 -4.45 -2.74 -3.31
N LYS A 115 -3.52 -3.22 -4.15
CA LYS A 115 -3.26 -4.66 -4.28
C LYS A 115 -2.53 -5.28 -3.09
N GLN A 116 -1.76 -4.49 -2.33
CA GLN A 116 -1.05 -4.99 -1.16
C GLN A 116 -1.87 -4.92 0.14
N GLY A 117 -3.05 -4.29 0.12
CA GLY A 117 -3.96 -4.23 1.26
C GLY A 117 -3.55 -3.27 2.38
N TYR A 118 -2.41 -2.59 2.26
CA TYR A 118 -1.93 -1.57 3.19
C TYR A 118 -1.11 -0.50 2.46
N TYR A 119 -0.86 0.62 3.12
CA TYR A 119 0.11 1.63 2.69
C TYR A 119 0.96 2.12 3.85
N THR A 120 2.03 2.83 3.53
CA THR A 120 2.94 3.36 4.53
C THR A 120 3.03 4.87 4.44
N LEU A 121 3.34 5.51 5.57
CA LEU A 121 3.63 6.93 5.69
C LEU A 121 4.92 7.12 6.47
N ILE A 122 5.72 8.13 6.14
CA ILE A 122 6.95 8.49 6.84
C ILE A 122 6.78 9.87 7.42
N PHE A 123 6.95 9.99 8.74
CA PHE A 123 6.89 11.25 9.47
C PHE A 123 8.18 11.48 10.25
N ASP A 124 8.55 12.74 10.47
CA ASP A 124 9.66 13.14 11.33
C ASP A 124 9.29 13.12 12.82
N ASN A 125 8.00 13.32 13.11
CA ASN A 125 7.48 13.37 14.46
C ASN A 125 5.95 13.22 14.48
N GLU A 126 5.38 13.03 15.65
CA GLU A 126 3.93 12.88 15.85
C GLU A 126 3.12 14.11 15.40
N ALA A 127 3.70 15.33 15.51
CA ALA A 127 2.99 16.54 15.11
C ALA A 127 2.69 16.57 13.59
N GLN A 128 3.46 15.86 12.78
CA GLN A 128 3.21 15.74 11.34
C GLN A 128 2.05 14.79 11.02
N MET A 129 1.66 13.91 11.92
CA MET A 129 0.57 12.94 11.70
C MET A 129 -0.83 13.59 11.59
N LYS A 130 -0.94 14.89 11.86
CA LYS A 130 -2.18 15.67 11.65
C LYS A 130 -2.40 16.10 10.20
N TYR A 131 -1.33 16.20 9.38
CA TYR A 131 -1.43 16.71 8.01
C TYR A 131 -2.41 15.94 7.10
N PRO A 132 -2.55 14.61 7.17
CA PRO A 132 -3.57 13.88 6.40
C PRO A 132 -5.01 14.35 6.62
N LYS A 133 -5.28 15.00 7.76
CA LYS A 133 -6.62 15.52 8.13
C LYS A 133 -6.80 17.01 7.78
N SER A 134 -5.80 17.64 7.13
CA SER A 134 -5.90 19.05 6.75
C SER A 134 -6.73 19.23 5.50
N THR A 135 -7.62 20.21 5.53
CA THR A 135 -8.44 20.64 4.39
C THR A 135 -7.81 21.80 3.60
N ASP A 136 -6.70 22.36 4.10
CA ASP A 136 -6.05 23.56 3.53
C ASP A 136 -4.79 23.19 2.72
N LEU A 137 -4.86 22.06 2.01
CA LEU A 137 -3.73 21.60 1.20
C LEU A 137 -3.92 22.01 -0.26
N ASP A 138 -2.95 22.72 -0.81
CA ASP A 138 -2.91 23.09 -2.24
C ASP A 138 -2.26 22.01 -3.11
N SER A 139 -1.39 21.20 -2.51
CA SER A 139 -0.68 20.13 -3.22
C SER A 139 -0.34 18.95 -2.32
N VAL A 140 -0.34 17.76 -2.90
CA VAL A 140 0.07 16.50 -2.25
C VAL A 140 0.88 15.67 -3.24
N ILE A 141 1.92 15.01 -2.75
CA ILE A 141 2.75 14.11 -3.55
C ILE A 141 2.60 12.68 -3.00
N VAL A 142 2.16 11.76 -3.86
CA VAL A 142 2.18 10.34 -3.53
C VAL A 142 3.47 9.73 -4.09
N GLU A 143 4.23 9.09 -3.25
CA GLU A 143 5.52 8.48 -3.58
C GLU A 143 5.42 6.96 -3.61
N LYS A 144 5.87 6.34 -4.71
CA LYS A 144 6.22 4.92 -4.80
C LYS A 144 7.73 4.79 -4.62
N ILE A 145 8.13 4.29 -3.47
CA ILE A 145 9.52 4.19 -3.06
C ILE A 145 10.00 2.77 -3.37
N ARG A 146 10.84 2.62 -4.39
CA ARG A 146 11.42 1.34 -4.79
C ARG A 146 12.74 1.11 -4.06
N LEU A 147 12.66 0.39 -2.95
CA LEU A 147 13.77 0.20 -2.02
C LEU A 147 15.03 -0.36 -2.68
N LYS A 148 14.90 -1.47 -3.43
CA LYS A 148 16.05 -2.12 -4.12
C LYS A 148 16.63 -1.27 -5.24
N LYS A 149 15.81 -0.45 -5.92
CA LYS A 149 16.27 0.38 -7.04
C LYS A 149 16.85 1.71 -6.58
N GLY A 150 16.61 2.11 -5.34
CA GLY A 150 17.02 3.42 -4.83
C GLY A 150 16.33 4.58 -5.56
N THR A 151 15.08 4.40 -6.00
CA THR A 151 14.34 5.40 -6.77
C THR A 151 12.96 5.63 -6.18
N ILE A 152 12.45 6.84 -6.39
CA ILE A 152 11.12 7.28 -5.96
C ILE A 152 10.37 7.79 -7.18
N GLU A 153 9.21 7.22 -7.45
CA GLU A 153 8.27 7.73 -8.45
C GLU A 153 7.22 8.57 -7.74
N GLN A 154 7.21 9.85 -8.00
CA GLN A 154 6.39 10.87 -7.36
C GLN A 154 5.22 11.24 -8.27
N TYR A 155 4.00 11.15 -7.75
CA TYR A 155 2.76 11.58 -8.37
C TYR A 155 2.32 12.89 -7.72
N TRP A 156 2.35 13.98 -8.48
CA TRP A 156 2.07 15.33 -8.00
C TRP A 156 0.62 15.70 -8.24
N PHE A 157 -0.11 15.92 -7.17
CA PHE A 157 -1.50 16.33 -7.17
C PHE A 157 -1.62 17.79 -6.72
N ASP A 158 -2.43 18.58 -7.43
CA ASP A 158 -2.82 19.93 -7.02
C ASP A 158 -4.32 19.98 -6.77
N HIS A 159 -4.71 20.79 -5.78
CA HIS A 159 -6.09 21.11 -5.48
C HIS A 159 -6.45 22.41 -6.20
N GLN A 160 -7.20 22.33 -7.29
CA GLN A 160 -7.58 23.47 -8.11
C GLN A 160 -9.09 23.44 -8.38
N ASP A 161 -9.74 24.60 -8.26
CA ASP A 161 -11.19 24.76 -8.50
C ASP A 161 -12.03 23.75 -7.71
N GLY A 162 -11.66 23.51 -6.44
CA GLY A 162 -12.33 22.59 -5.55
C GLY A 162 -12.18 21.12 -5.92
N SER A 163 -11.14 20.75 -6.67
CA SER A 163 -10.91 19.36 -7.04
C SER A 163 -9.42 19.01 -7.16
N TRP A 164 -9.07 17.80 -6.69
CA TRP A 164 -7.73 17.26 -6.85
C TRP A 164 -7.48 16.74 -8.25
N LYS A 165 -6.32 17.03 -8.83
CA LYS A 165 -5.89 16.56 -10.15
C LYS A 165 -4.42 16.18 -10.15
N LEU A 166 -4.10 15.03 -10.75
CA LEU A 166 -2.73 14.63 -11.04
C LEU A 166 -2.20 15.47 -12.22
N ASN A 167 -1.10 16.19 -12.00
CA ASN A 167 -0.53 17.11 -12.98
C ASN A 167 0.86 16.71 -13.48
N GLN A 168 1.59 15.87 -12.75
CA GLN A 168 2.92 15.41 -13.14
C GLN A 168 3.26 14.08 -12.49
N ILE A 169 4.08 13.28 -13.19
CA ILE A 169 4.81 12.14 -12.61
C ILE A 169 6.31 12.45 -12.73
N ARG A 170 7.07 12.26 -11.66
CA ARG A 170 8.51 12.48 -11.64
C ARG A 170 9.22 11.32 -10.97
N THR A 171 10.30 10.83 -11.60
CA THR A 171 11.20 9.85 -10.98
C THR A 171 12.47 10.55 -10.51
N ILE A 172 12.80 10.36 -9.23
CA ILE A 172 14.01 10.85 -8.58
C ILE A 172 14.81 9.70 -7.97
N SER A 173 16.10 9.92 -7.70
CA SER A 173 16.89 8.97 -6.89
C SER A 173 16.67 9.24 -5.39
N PHE A 174 17.04 8.28 -4.53
CA PHE A 174 17.05 8.51 -3.08
C PHE A 174 17.87 9.73 -2.69
N LYS A 175 18.99 9.97 -3.39
CA LYS A 175 19.90 11.10 -3.10
C LYS A 175 19.23 12.46 -3.23
N ASP A 176 18.19 12.54 -4.05
CA ASP A 176 17.42 13.76 -4.30
C ASP A 176 16.22 13.92 -3.33
N SER A 177 16.04 12.96 -2.42
CA SER A 177 14.99 13.00 -1.39
C SER A 177 15.50 13.60 -0.08
N TYR A 178 14.64 14.34 0.61
CA TYR A 178 14.91 14.78 1.99
C TYR A 178 15.09 13.61 2.97
N ASN A 179 14.55 12.43 2.64
CA ASN A 179 14.66 11.22 3.43
C ASN A 179 15.80 10.28 2.97
N ALA A 180 16.74 10.74 2.14
CA ALA A 180 17.76 9.89 1.49
C ALA A 180 18.45 8.90 2.43
N ALA A 181 19.05 9.39 3.50
CA ALA A 181 19.77 8.56 4.47
C ALA A 181 18.85 7.57 5.19
N PHE A 182 17.61 7.97 5.49
CA PHE A 182 16.63 7.12 6.13
C PHE A 182 16.09 6.05 5.18
N LEU A 183 15.87 6.36 3.91
CA LEU A 183 15.44 5.39 2.90
C LEU A 183 16.51 4.34 2.62
N ASP A 184 17.78 4.73 2.56
CA ASP A 184 18.91 3.80 2.48
C ASP A 184 18.97 2.87 3.71
N PHE A 185 18.68 3.41 4.89
CA PHE A 185 18.58 2.61 6.11
C PHE A 185 17.37 1.65 6.03
N LEU A 186 16.16 2.12 5.67
CA LEU A 186 14.96 1.28 5.58
C LEU A 186 15.15 0.11 4.61
N HIS A 187 15.83 0.33 3.49
CA HIS A 187 16.18 -0.76 2.58
C HIS A 187 16.98 -1.85 3.29
N ARG A 188 18.04 -1.49 4.04
CA ARG A 188 18.84 -2.46 4.80
C ARG A 188 18.06 -3.09 5.94
N PHE A 189 17.26 -2.31 6.64
CA PHE A 189 16.41 -2.76 7.75
C PHE A 189 15.45 -3.86 7.32
N PHE A 190 14.66 -3.62 6.27
CA PHE A 190 13.71 -4.62 5.77
C PHE A 190 14.43 -5.82 5.12
N ALA A 191 15.49 -5.60 4.35
CA ALA A 191 16.26 -6.67 3.71
C ALA A 191 16.91 -7.63 4.73
N SER A 192 17.28 -7.14 5.92
CA SER A 192 17.86 -7.95 6.99
C SER A 192 16.84 -8.55 7.95
N GLY A 193 15.52 -8.25 7.77
CA GLY A 193 14.50 -8.57 8.75
C GLY A 193 14.73 -7.86 10.10
N GLY A 194 15.30 -6.64 10.07
CA GLY A 194 15.60 -5.84 11.26
C GLY A 194 16.86 -6.28 12.02
N LYS A 195 17.56 -7.33 11.59
CA LYS A 195 18.74 -7.88 12.31
C LYS A 195 19.81 -6.81 12.52
N GLY A 196 20.16 -6.58 13.78
CA GLY A 196 21.15 -5.58 14.19
C GLY A 196 20.63 -4.13 14.25
N TYR A 197 19.39 -3.90 13.86
CA TYR A 197 18.76 -2.57 13.85
C TYR A 197 17.57 -2.43 14.81
N VAL A 198 17.22 -3.49 15.53
CA VAL A 198 16.18 -3.49 16.54
C VAL A 198 16.83 -3.42 17.92
N LYS A 199 16.28 -2.60 18.81
CA LYS A 199 16.69 -2.56 20.22
C LYS A 199 16.36 -3.91 20.89
N SER A 200 17.24 -4.41 21.75
CA SER A 200 17.08 -5.73 22.39
C SER A 200 15.74 -5.92 23.10
N THR A 201 15.17 -4.83 23.62
CA THR A 201 13.84 -4.77 24.19
C THR A 201 13.13 -3.57 23.61
N LEU A 202 12.03 -3.79 22.89
CA LEU A 202 11.23 -2.74 22.28
C LEU A 202 10.17 -2.21 23.23
N ALA A 203 10.06 -0.90 23.35
CA ALA A 203 8.87 -0.29 23.95
C ALA A 203 7.65 -0.59 23.07
N TYR A 204 6.54 -0.93 23.68
CA TYR A 204 5.28 -1.26 23.00
C TYR A 204 4.12 -0.49 23.63
N THR A 205 3.26 0.06 22.80
CA THR A 205 1.97 0.66 23.17
C THR A 205 0.90 0.12 22.22
N GLY A 206 -0.13 -0.50 22.73
CA GLY A 206 -1.19 -1.07 21.92
C GLY A 206 -2.03 -2.09 22.66
N PRO A 207 -2.91 -2.85 22.00
CA PRO A 207 -3.64 -3.97 22.60
C PRO A 207 -2.66 -4.96 23.27
N ASP A 208 -3.05 -5.54 24.40
CA ASP A 208 -2.20 -6.51 25.11
C ASP A 208 -1.95 -7.75 24.22
N PRO A 209 -0.70 -8.01 23.78
CA PRO A 209 -0.40 -9.14 22.92
C PRO A 209 -0.60 -10.51 23.58
N ASN A 210 -0.70 -10.55 24.92
CA ASN A 210 -0.93 -11.77 25.71
C ASN A 210 -2.29 -11.77 26.42
N GLY A 211 -3.09 -10.71 26.27
CA GLY A 211 -4.38 -10.55 26.91
C GLY A 211 -5.55 -10.94 26.00
N GLU A 212 -6.69 -11.25 26.62
CA GLU A 212 -7.95 -11.46 25.92
C GLU A 212 -8.75 -10.13 25.74
N GLU A 213 -8.31 -9.06 26.38
CA GLU A 213 -8.97 -7.75 26.36
C GLU A 213 -8.31 -6.81 25.35
N THR A 214 -9.12 -5.93 24.76
CA THR A 214 -8.69 -4.87 23.84
C THR A 214 -8.08 -3.66 24.54
N ALA A 215 -7.78 -3.77 25.82
CA ALA A 215 -7.18 -2.68 26.61
C ALA A 215 -5.81 -2.31 26.06
N THR A 216 -5.57 -1.02 25.88
CA THR A 216 -4.25 -0.50 25.49
C THR A 216 -3.29 -0.59 26.67
N VAL A 217 -2.17 -1.26 26.45
CA VAL A 217 -1.08 -1.40 27.43
C VAL A 217 0.18 -0.66 27.00
N ASN A 218 0.98 -0.24 27.98
CA ASN A 218 2.35 0.23 27.76
C ASN A 218 3.29 -0.80 28.39
N THR A 219 4.01 -1.53 27.56
CA THR A 219 4.89 -2.62 27.99
C THR A 219 6.16 -2.68 27.14
N THR A 220 6.88 -3.77 27.23
CA THR A 220 8.01 -4.09 26.36
C THR A 220 7.80 -5.45 25.73
N ILE A 221 8.30 -5.61 24.51
CA ILE A 221 8.27 -6.87 23.75
C ILE A 221 9.68 -7.29 23.34
N PRO A 222 9.91 -8.59 23.14
CA PRO A 222 11.17 -9.09 22.58
C PRO A 222 11.46 -8.51 21.18
N ALA A 223 12.73 -8.30 20.90
CA ALA A 223 13.16 -7.71 19.62
C ALA A 223 12.72 -8.52 18.40
N GLU A 224 12.69 -9.83 18.50
CA GLU A 224 12.31 -10.76 17.44
C GLU A 224 10.82 -10.70 17.03
N GLU A 225 9.99 -10.16 17.90
CA GLU A 225 8.53 -10.09 17.67
C GLU A 225 8.10 -8.87 16.84
N TRP A 226 9.00 -7.92 16.57
CA TRP A 226 8.65 -6.68 15.90
C TRP A 226 7.88 -6.86 14.58
N ALA A 227 8.25 -7.89 13.81
CA ALA A 227 7.68 -8.14 12.49
C ALA A 227 6.24 -8.69 12.55
N SER A 228 5.84 -9.30 13.67
CA SER A 228 4.48 -9.85 13.85
C SER A 228 3.40 -8.75 13.92
N PHE A 229 3.81 -7.50 14.15
CA PHE A 229 2.91 -6.35 14.19
C PHE A 229 2.69 -5.72 12.80
N LEU A 230 3.35 -6.22 11.76
CA LEU A 230 3.18 -5.74 10.40
C LEU A 230 2.28 -6.67 9.58
N PRO A 231 1.52 -6.15 8.60
CA PRO A 231 0.81 -6.99 7.64
C PRO A 231 1.78 -7.86 6.83
N GLU A 232 2.92 -7.30 6.45
CA GLU A 232 4.08 -8.01 5.87
C GLU A 232 5.34 -7.14 5.99
N ILE A 233 6.53 -7.76 5.88
CA ILE A 233 7.78 -7.02 5.76
C ILE A 233 7.94 -6.57 4.29
N PRO A 234 8.07 -5.25 4.01
CA PRO A 234 8.23 -4.78 2.64
C PRO A 234 9.54 -5.27 2.01
N HIS A 235 9.46 -5.96 0.86
CA HIS A 235 10.64 -6.48 0.18
C HIS A 235 11.21 -5.55 -0.90
N ASP A 236 10.37 -4.83 -1.61
CA ASP A 236 10.80 -4.01 -2.77
C ASP A 236 10.22 -2.60 -2.76
N MET A 237 8.98 -2.44 -2.34
CA MET A 237 8.26 -1.18 -2.48
C MET A 237 7.48 -0.81 -1.23
N ILE A 238 7.60 0.47 -0.85
CA ILE A 238 6.73 1.12 0.14
C ILE A 238 6.13 2.38 -0.49
N TYR A 239 5.10 2.91 0.14
CA TYR A 239 4.49 4.18 -0.26
C TYR A 239 4.75 5.23 0.80
N ASN A 240 4.68 6.48 0.39
CA ASN A 240 4.67 7.62 1.30
C ASN A 240 3.79 8.72 0.69
N ILE A 241 3.15 9.52 1.53
CA ILE A 241 2.35 10.65 1.07
C ILE A 241 2.86 11.91 1.75
N LEU A 242 3.24 12.88 0.92
CA LEU A 242 3.70 14.19 1.36
C LEU A 242 2.53 15.18 1.29
N TYR A 243 1.98 15.52 2.46
CA TYR A 243 0.87 16.48 2.60
C TYR A 243 1.35 17.92 2.78
N GLY A 244 2.48 18.27 2.15
CA GLY A 244 3.09 19.59 2.30
C GLY A 244 3.89 19.78 3.59
N GLN A 245 4.05 18.73 4.42
CA GLN A 245 4.94 18.78 5.57
C GLN A 245 6.38 19.00 5.12
N LYS A 246 7.07 19.89 5.84
CA LYS A 246 8.49 20.08 5.63
C LYS A 246 9.24 19.04 6.43
N TYR A 247 10.10 18.27 5.75
CA TYR A 247 11.07 17.44 6.44
C TYR A 247 12.19 18.31 6.98
N THR A 248 12.51 18.09 8.25
CA THR A 248 13.66 18.69 8.92
C THR A 248 14.66 17.60 9.27
N GLU A 249 15.91 17.94 9.42
CA GLU A 249 16.85 17.02 10.04
C GLU A 249 16.35 16.71 11.45
N THR A 250 16.12 15.42 11.71
CA THR A 250 15.61 14.92 12.98
C THR A 250 16.34 13.65 13.36
N ASP A 251 16.44 13.39 14.66
CA ASP A 251 16.93 12.14 15.20
C ASP A 251 15.83 11.08 15.36
N HIS A 252 14.59 11.40 14.93
CA HIS A 252 13.43 10.51 14.99
C HIS A 252 12.80 10.34 13.60
N LYS A 253 12.25 9.14 13.35
CA LYS A 253 11.38 8.84 12.20
C LYS A 253 10.28 7.89 12.64
N ILE A 254 9.10 8.10 12.14
CA ILE A 254 7.94 7.23 12.35
C ILE A 254 7.53 6.68 11.00
N VAL A 255 7.53 5.36 10.86
CA VAL A 255 6.98 4.67 9.69
C VAL A 255 5.67 4.03 10.10
N THR A 256 4.57 4.56 9.56
CA THR A 256 3.22 4.08 9.85
C THR A 256 2.77 3.12 8.76
N PHE A 257 2.29 1.96 9.14
CA PHE A 257 1.60 0.99 8.27
C PHE A 257 0.10 1.11 8.54
N ARG A 258 -0.68 1.33 7.49
CA ARG A 258 -2.15 1.45 7.58
C ARG A 258 -2.82 0.42 6.71
N GLY A 259 -3.63 -0.44 7.32
CA GLY A 259 -4.47 -1.40 6.61
C GLY A 259 -5.63 -0.71 5.90
N LEU A 260 -5.98 -1.20 4.70
CA LEU A 260 -7.04 -0.61 3.88
C LEU A 260 -8.45 -1.04 4.30
N SER A 261 -8.58 -2.25 4.84
CA SER A 261 -9.90 -2.86 5.10
C SER A 261 -10.25 -3.02 6.58
N ASN A 262 -9.26 -3.04 7.46
CA ASN A 262 -9.44 -3.37 8.88
C ASN A 262 -9.21 -2.19 9.83
N GLY A 263 -8.78 -1.03 9.29
CA GLY A 263 -8.45 0.14 10.09
C GLY A 263 -7.23 -0.02 11.00
N ALA A 264 -6.53 -1.16 10.93
CA ALA A 264 -5.34 -1.40 11.74
C ALA A 264 -4.21 -0.42 11.37
N GLU A 265 -3.58 0.12 12.37
CA GLU A 265 -2.41 0.99 12.21
C GLU A 265 -1.27 0.50 13.11
N THR A 266 -0.08 0.36 12.52
CA THR A 266 1.16 0.07 13.26
C THR A 266 2.20 1.12 12.94
N GLN A 267 2.79 1.71 13.98
CA GLN A 267 3.85 2.69 13.87
C GLN A 267 5.16 2.09 14.36
N LEU A 268 6.18 2.13 13.52
CA LEU A 268 7.56 1.83 13.86
C LEU A 268 8.30 3.13 14.15
N VAL A 269 8.72 3.33 15.39
CA VAL A 269 9.44 4.55 15.82
C VAL A 269 10.93 4.26 15.83
N PHE A 270 11.65 4.94 14.93
CA PHE A 270 13.11 4.84 14.80
C PHE A 270 13.79 6.04 15.43
N LYS A 271 14.95 5.79 16.03
CA LYS A 271 15.86 6.82 16.53
C LYS A 271 17.22 6.71 15.87
N ALA A 272 17.83 7.86 15.57
CA ALA A 272 19.18 7.93 15.03
C ALA A 272 20.21 7.51 16.06
N HIS A 273 21.16 6.67 15.66
CA HIS A 273 22.33 6.26 16.43
C HIS A 273 23.58 6.43 15.56
N GLY A 274 24.26 7.56 15.72
CA GLY A 274 25.40 7.93 14.89
C GLY A 274 24.98 8.09 13.41
N LYS A 275 25.54 7.26 12.53
CA LYS A 275 25.22 7.29 11.08
C LYS A 275 24.12 6.30 10.68
N SER A 276 23.44 5.66 11.63
CA SER A 276 22.40 4.67 11.37
C SER A 276 21.15 4.96 12.21
N TRP A 277 20.15 4.14 12.08
CA TRP A 277 18.91 4.21 12.82
C TRP A 277 18.66 2.89 13.54
N ARG A 278 17.84 2.94 14.59
CA ARG A 278 17.42 1.75 15.33
C ARG A 278 15.94 1.83 15.65
N LEU A 279 15.22 0.73 15.48
CA LEU A 279 13.83 0.60 15.95
C LEU A 279 13.83 0.55 17.48
N GLU A 280 13.11 1.45 18.13
CA GLU A 280 13.04 1.58 19.59
C GLU A 280 11.66 1.36 20.16
N LYS A 281 10.61 1.63 19.38
CA LYS A 281 9.22 1.52 19.84
C LYS A 281 8.28 1.09 18.73
N ILE A 282 7.26 0.32 19.11
CA ILE A 282 6.09 0.00 18.28
C ILE A 282 4.83 0.55 18.95
N ILE A 283 3.95 1.16 18.15
CA ILE A 283 2.62 1.58 18.58
C ILE A 283 1.62 0.92 17.63
N ALA A 284 0.65 0.18 18.18
CA ALA A 284 -0.40 -0.50 17.42
C ALA A 284 -1.79 -0.02 17.86
N TYR A 285 -2.72 0.10 16.88
CA TYR A 285 -4.09 0.53 17.11
C TYR A 285 -5.08 -0.44 16.48
#